data_5b71aeeb48474d544769e6d252cac48d
#
_entry.id   5b71aeeb48474d544769e6d252cac48d
#
_cell.length_a   1.000
_cell.length_b   1.000
_cell.length_c   1.000
_cell.angle_alpha   90.00
_cell.angle_beta   90.00
_cell.angle_gamma   90.00
#
_symmetry.space_group_name_H-M   'P 1'
#
loop_
_entity.id
_entity.type
_entity.pdbx_description
1 polymer ?
#
loop_
_entity_poly.entity_id
_entity_poly.type
_entity_poly.pdbx_seq_one_letter_code
_entity_poly.pdbx_strand_id
1 'polypeptide(L)'
;MGQCYDPMVSDYKTLVLGASLKPQRYAYQAVLQLTRNEIEVIPMGLVDGKIDSISIIKPFQPLINVHTVSLYLSPHRQQEYYNYIIELKPQRVLFNPGTE
;
A
#
# COMPACT_ATOMS: atom_id res chain seq x y z
N MET A 1 0.17 6.05 27.92
CA MET A 1 0.33 5.85 27.57
C MET A 1 0.51 5.34 26.70
N GLY A 2 0.44 5.37 26.78
CA GLY A 2 0.68 4.98 26.20
C GLY A 2 0.57 4.34 25.51
N GLN A 3 0.67 4.21 25.62
CA GLN A 3 0.62 3.69 25.13
C GLN A 3 0.27 3.25 24.33
N CYS A 4 0.20 3.30 24.72
CA CYS A 4 -0.24 2.68 24.06
C CYS A 4 -0.33 2.81 22.91
N TYR A 5 -0.16 3.27 22.69
CA TYR A 5 -0.11 3.56 21.62
C TYR A 5 0.63 2.88 20.63
N ASP A 6 1.41 2.45 20.75
CA ASP A 6 2.28 1.80 19.85
C ASP A 6 1.61 0.66 19.11
N PRO A 7 0.83 -0.17 19.76
CA PRO A 7 0.07 -1.18 19.01
C PRO A 7 -0.83 -0.57 17.96
N MET A 8 -1.38 0.60 18.24
CA MET A 8 -2.24 1.26 17.29
C MET A 8 -1.47 1.70 16.05
N VAL A 9 -0.22 2.11 16.24
CA VAL A 9 0.59 2.51 15.09
C VAL A 9 0.84 1.32 14.17
N SER A 10 1.13 0.17 14.75
CA SER A 10 1.40 -1.01 13.92
C SER A 10 0.14 -1.52 13.22
N ASP A 11 -1.05 -1.10 13.70
CA ASP A 11 -2.29 -1.48 13.04
C ASP A 11 -2.64 -0.57 11.87
N TYR A 12 -1.84 0.46 11.63
CA TYR A 12 -2.12 1.42 10.56
C TYR A 12 -1.28 1.13 9.32
N LYS A 13 -1.11 -0.12 8.99
CA LYS A 13 -0.39 -0.48 7.78
C LYS A 13 -1.14 0.01 6.56
N THR A 14 -0.39 0.56 5.62
CA THR A 14 -0.96 1.01 4.35
C THR A 14 -0.42 0.12 3.23
N LEU A 15 -1.32 -0.48 2.49
CA LEU A 15 -0.98 -1.27 1.32
C LEU A 15 -1.06 -0.35 0.10
N VAL A 16 0.04 -0.22 -0.61
CA VAL A 16 0.09 0.57 -1.84
C VAL A 16 0.06 -0.39 -3.02
N LEU A 17 -1.07 -0.41 -3.72
CA LEU A 17 -1.25 -1.26 -4.90
C LEU A 17 -0.82 -0.50 -6.15
N GLY A 18 -0.07 -1.19 -7.01
CA GLY A 18 0.46 -0.55 -8.21
C GLY A 18 1.82 0.06 -7.97
N ALA A 19 2.58 -0.48 -7.02
CA ALA A 19 3.90 0.04 -6.70
C ALA A 19 4.81 0.00 -7.93
N SER A 20 5.68 1.00 -8.03
CA SER A 20 6.55 1.17 -9.18
C SER A 20 7.93 1.58 -8.70
N LEU A 21 8.95 1.21 -9.46
CA LEU A 21 10.32 1.64 -9.19
C LEU A 21 10.66 2.97 -9.86
N LYS A 22 9.75 3.53 -10.63
CA LYS A 22 9.99 4.80 -11.32
C LYS A 22 9.71 5.96 -10.39
N PRO A 23 10.73 6.79 -10.07
CA PRO A 23 10.54 7.86 -9.07
C PRO A 23 9.49 8.89 -9.44
N GLN A 24 9.17 9.05 -10.71
CA GLN A 24 8.18 10.03 -11.13
C GLN A 24 6.75 9.53 -10.93
N ARG A 25 6.56 8.25 -10.62
CA ARG A 25 5.22 7.72 -10.39
C ARG A 25 4.71 8.09 -9.00
N TYR A 26 3.42 8.37 -8.93
CA TYR A 26 2.80 8.73 -7.66
C TYR A 26 2.91 7.60 -6.64
N ALA A 27 2.81 6.36 -7.09
CA ALA A 27 2.91 5.22 -6.17
C ALA A 27 4.28 5.19 -5.48
N TYR A 28 5.34 5.45 -6.23
CA TYR A 28 6.68 5.50 -5.66
C TYR A 28 6.78 6.60 -4.60
N GLN A 29 6.28 7.78 -4.96
CA GLN A 29 6.33 8.92 -4.04
C GLN A 29 5.49 8.68 -2.80
N ALA A 30 4.36 8.00 -2.95
CA ALA A 30 3.52 7.69 -1.80
C ALA A 30 4.25 6.77 -0.82
N VAL A 31 4.95 5.77 -1.32
CA VAL A 31 5.71 4.87 -0.46
C VAL A 31 6.76 5.64 0.31
N LEU A 32 7.49 6.52 -0.37
CA LEU A 32 8.52 7.33 0.30
C LEU A 32 7.91 8.22 1.37
N GLN A 33 6.80 8.88 1.05
CA GLN A 33 6.20 9.81 1.98
C GLN A 33 5.65 9.10 3.21
N LEU A 34 4.99 7.97 3.00
CA LEU A 34 4.48 7.19 4.13
C LEU A 34 5.61 6.71 5.02
N THR A 35 6.71 6.27 4.41
CA THR A 35 7.87 5.82 5.17
C THR A 35 8.46 6.96 5.99
N ARG A 36 8.54 8.14 5.40
CA ARG A 36 9.08 9.30 6.11
C ARG A 36 8.21 9.71 7.30
N ASN A 37 6.92 9.43 7.22
CA ASN A 37 5.99 9.72 8.30
C ASN A 37 5.86 8.56 9.27
N GLU A 38 6.73 7.58 9.16
CA GLU A 38 6.79 6.43 10.07
C GLU A 38 5.52 5.59 10.03
N ILE A 39 4.86 5.57 8.88
CA ILE A 39 3.72 4.71 8.67
C ILE A 39 4.22 3.44 7.99
N GLU A 40 3.85 2.30 8.54
CA GLU A 40 4.24 1.04 7.94
C GLU A 40 3.55 0.91 6.58
N VAL A 41 4.34 0.71 5.52
CA VAL A 41 3.82 0.66 4.17
C VAL A 41 4.23 -0.66 3.53
N ILE A 42 3.30 -1.24 2.78
CA ILE A 42 3.54 -2.49 2.06
C ILE A 42 3.32 -2.18 0.57
N PRO A 43 4.39 -2.04 -0.21
CA PRO A 43 4.23 -1.82 -1.65
C PRO A 43 3.98 -3.15 -2.34
N MET A 44 2.97 -3.19 -3.20
CA MET A 44 2.61 -4.40 -3.93
C MET A 44 2.51 -4.07 -5.41
N GLY A 45 3.20 -4.85 -6.22
CA GLY A 45 3.20 -4.59 -7.64
C GLY A 45 3.80 -5.74 -8.42
N LEU A 46 3.89 -5.54 -9.74
CA LEU A 46 4.36 -6.59 -10.65
C LEU A 46 5.88 -6.56 -10.84
N VAL A 47 6.55 -5.52 -10.35
CA VAL A 47 8.00 -5.39 -10.55
C VAL A 47 8.72 -5.86 -9.30
N ASP A 48 9.92 -6.38 -9.50
CA ASP A 48 10.79 -6.77 -8.41
C ASP A 48 11.72 -5.62 -8.07
N GLY A 49 11.90 -5.37 -6.79
CA GLY A 49 12.83 -4.32 -6.38
C GLY A 49 12.44 -3.74 -5.05
N LYS A 50 13.09 -2.64 -4.74
CA LYS A 50 12.89 -1.96 -3.46
C LYS A 50 12.68 -0.48 -3.68
N ILE A 51 11.81 0.09 -2.88
CA ILE A 51 11.67 1.53 -2.79
C ILE A 51 12.26 1.92 -1.44
N ASP A 52 13.40 2.62 -1.47
CA ASP A 52 14.13 3.05 -0.28
C ASP A 52 14.48 1.82 0.54
N SER A 53 14.44 0.97 0.88
CA SER A 53 14.78 -0.26 1.58
C SER A 53 13.57 -1.19 1.77
N ILE A 54 12.43 -0.80 1.22
CA ILE A 54 11.22 -1.58 1.37
C ILE A 54 10.98 -2.38 0.10
N SER A 55 10.90 -3.70 0.23
CA SER A 55 10.72 -4.58 -0.92
C SER A 55 9.30 -4.53 -1.44
N ILE A 56 9.18 -4.48 -2.76
CA ILE A 56 7.87 -4.62 -3.42
C ILE A 56 7.52 -6.11 -3.41
N ILE A 57 6.32 -6.41 -2.92
CA ILE A 57 5.87 -7.80 -2.87
C ILE A 57 4.97 -8.10 -4.06
N LYS A 58 4.82 -9.39 -4.36
CA LYS A 58 3.99 -9.84 -5.44
C LYS A 58 2.51 -9.68 -5.10
N PRO A 59 1.64 -9.55 -6.12
CA PRO A 59 0.21 -9.41 -5.87
C PRO A 59 -0.39 -10.61 -5.16
N PHE A 60 -1.47 -10.31 -4.43
CA PHE A 60 -2.33 -11.31 -3.81
C PHE A 60 -1.68 -12.10 -2.70
N GLN A 61 -0.66 -11.50 -2.05
CA GLN A 61 -0.09 -12.11 -0.86
C GLN A 61 -1.07 -11.96 0.31
N PRO A 62 -1.22 -12.99 1.14
CA PRO A 62 -2.08 -12.87 2.31
C PRO A 62 -1.44 -11.92 3.32
N LEU A 63 -2.22 -10.95 3.77
CA LEU A 63 -1.76 -9.94 4.72
C LEU A 63 -2.76 -9.82 5.84
N ILE A 64 -2.29 -9.35 6.99
CA ILE A 64 -3.15 -9.12 8.15
C ILE A 64 -2.99 -7.67 8.61
N ASN A 65 -4.03 -7.16 9.26
CA ASN A 65 -4.00 -5.84 9.89
C ASN A 65 -3.71 -4.71 8.91
N VAL A 66 -4.25 -4.81 7.70
CA VAL A 66 -4.13 -3.73 6.74
C VAL A 66 -5.21 -2.70 7.06
N HIS A 67 -4.78 -1.50 7.43
CA HIS A 67 -5.69 -0.41 7.76
C HIS A 67 -6.19 0.30 6.52
N THR A 68 -5.28 0.62 5.62
CA THR A 68 -5.59 1.43 4.45
C THR A 68 -5.04 0.76 3.19
N VAL A 69 -5.86 0.76 2.14
CA VAL A 69 -5.41 0.33 0.81
C VAL A 69 -5.44 1.55 -0.09
N SER A 70 -4.29 1.91 -0.64
CA SER A 70 -4.17 3.05 -1.54
C SER A 70 -3.92 2.52 -2.95
N LEU A 71 -4.83 2.84 -3.87
CA LEU A 71 -4.83 2.27 -5.21
C LEU A 71 -4.21 3.24 -6.20
N TYR A 72 -3.19 2.77 -6.90
CA TYR A 72 -2.52 3.51 -7.98
C TYR A 72 -2.58 2.68 -9.27
N LEU A 73 -3.76 2.14 -9.54
CA LEU A 73 -4.01 1.29 -10.70
C LEU A 73 -5.07 1.92 -11.57
N SER A 74 -5.00 1.65 -12.87
CA SER A 74 -6.07 2.07 -13.77
C SER A 74 -7.37 1.36 -13.35
N PRO A 75 -8.53 1.93 -13.70
CA PRO A 75 -9.79 1.30 -13.35
C PRO A 75 -9.90 -0.14 -13.86
N HIS A 76 -9.35 -0.40 -15.02
CA HIS A 76 -9.39 -1.76 -15.58
C HIS A 76 -8.63 -2.74 -14.68
N ARG A 77 -7.45 -2.33 -14.22
CA ARG A 77 -6.64 -3.21 -13.38
C ARG A 77 -7.16 -3.31 -11.96
N GLN A 78 -7.87 -2.28 -11.49
CA GLN A 78 -8.43 -2.31 -10.16
C GLN A 78 -9.37 -3.49 -9.96
N GLN A 79 -10.10 -3.87 -11.01
CA GLN A 79 -11.08 -4.93 -10.91
C GLN A 79 -10.46 -6.25 -10.46
N GLU A 80 -9.23 -6.49 -10.85
CA GLU A 80 -8.55 -7.73 -10.49
C GLU A 80 -8.27 -7.82 -8.99
N TYR A 81 -8.29 -6.69 -8.30
CA TYR A 81 -7.92 -6.63 -6.90
C TYR A 81 -9.12 -6.49 -5.97
N TYR A 82 -10.33 -6.33 -6.50
CA TYR A 82 -11.46 -6.05 -5.63
C TYR A 82 -11.73 -7.16 -4.63
N ASN A 83 -11.72 -8.41 -5.07
CA ASN A 83 -11.96 -9.51 -4.14
C ASN A 83 -10.86 -9.61 -3.10
N TYR A 84 -9.63 -9.38 -3.51
CA TYR A 84 -8.49 -9.38 -2.61
C TYR A 84 -8.65 -8.30 -1.54
N ILE A 85 -9.04 -7.09 -1.96
CA ILE A 85 -9.24 -5.98 -1.03
C ILE A 85 -10.36 -6.30 -0.05
N ILE A 86 -11.45 -6.88 -0.55
CA ILE A 86 -12.57 -7.24 0.31
C ILE A 86 -12.13 -8.23 1.37
N GLU A 87 -11.31 -9.20 1.01
CA GLU A 87 -10.83 -10.20 1.96
C GLU A 87 -9.89 -9.61 3.00
N LEU A 88 -9.15 -8.57 2.63
CA LEU A 88 -8.27 -7.89 3.58
C LEU A 88 -9.03 -7.12 4.65
N LYS A 89 -10.26 -6.72 4.35
CA LYS A 89 -11.13 -5.98 5.26
C LYS A 89 -10.45 -4.73 5.82
N PRO A 90 -9.92 -3.87 4.95
CA PRO A 90 -9.28 -2.65 5.43
C PRO A 90 -10.31 -1.67 5.96
N GLN A 91 -9.84 -0.74 6.79
CA GLN A 91 -10.71 0.31 7.30
C GLN A 91 -10.95 1.39 6.27
N ARG A 92 -10.01 1.59 5.35
CA ARG A 92 -10.10 2.63 4.33
C ARG A 92 -9.57 2.12 3.01
N VAL A 93 -10.18 2.59 1.94
CA VAL A 93 -9.66 2.37 0.59
C VAL A 93 -9.62 3.73 -0.09
N LEU A 94 -8.43 4.10 -0.56
CA LEU A 94 -8.22 5.36 -1.24
C LEU A 94 -8.02 5.10 -2.73
N PHE A 95 -8.87 5.72 -3.54
CA PHE A 95 -8.76 5.63 -4.97
C PHE A 95 -8.04 6.88 -5.47
N ASN A 96 -6.98 6.70 -6.25
CA ASN A 96 -6.16 7.80 -6.74
C ASN A 96 -6.34 7.91 -8.25
N PRO A 97 -7.29 8.72 -8.69
CA PRO A 97 -7.64 8.77 -10.11
C PRO A 97 -6.51 9.34 -10.95
N GLY A 98 -6.43 8.88 -12.17
CA GLY A 98 -5.51 9.42 -13.15
C GLY A 98 -4.06 9.08 -12.93
N THR A 99 -3.76 8.15 -12.05
CA THR A 99 -2.38 7.82 -11.74
C THR A 99 -1.79 6.79 -12.69
N GLU A 100 -2.63 6.02 -13.30
CA GLU A 100 -2.21 4.98 -14.23
C GLU A 100 -3.09 4.97 -15.47
#